data_c6d938ef129b06dbf7b68ec026da3d7f
#
_entry.id   c6d938ef129b06dbf7b68ec026da3d7f
#
_cell.length_a   1.000
_cell.length_b   1.000
_cell.length_c   1.000
_cell.angle_alpha   90.00
_cell.angle_beta   90.00
_cell.angle_gamma   90.00
#
_symmetry.space_group_name_H-M   'P 1'
#
loop_
_entity.id
_entity.type
_entity.pdbx_description
1 polymer ?
#
loop_
_entity_poly.entity_id
_entity_poly.type
_entity_poly.pdbx_seq_one_letter_code
_entity_poly.pdbx_strand_id
1 'polypeptide(L)'
;MKRGGLLLIVILLALGPAIALAANSAVNAIESHKHLGVASCSNSVCHGASQAFRDSSIQQNEFAIWQEFDPHAKAWQTLGSDASKAIARKLGIGDPAAAKVCLDCHADSIADGMRGERFQLSDGVGCESCHGGSESWLNAHADKGVTHKDNLKNGMYPTDQPIARARLCLTCHMGTADRMITHRIMGAGHPRLSFELDTFTWLHPHYKIDESWTRRKGEWNGVRDWAVGQGVAAENLLELVTDEKAGWQGIFPELVLFDCHACHQLMSGRTWGPRQGTGLGPGVVRLNDANILMFRHVLAPVDKAAASRLLEQTRALHQATTKSREATFAAARKLHASIEGLLPMVAAFNYGPESLDAILSSIEADAARGEYRDYAAAEQVAMAAQSVVVAFENDGKVDADKATLLRSRLDALYATIKNEDSWSREKFRSALAALRAAAP
;
A
#
# COMPACT_ATOMS: atom_id res chain seq x y z
N MET A 1 17.69 -25.26 -63.15
CA MET A 1 18.23 -24.69 -61.90
C MET A 1 17.24 -23.61 -61.44
N LYS A 2 16.35 -23.93 -60.51
CA LYS A 2 15.34 -22.99 -59.96
C LYS A 2 15.84 -22.58 -58.56
N ARG A 3 16.12 -21.30 -58.37
CA ARG A 3 16.46 -20.71 -57.05
C ARG A 3 15.14 -20.37 -56.34
N GLY A 4 14.82 -21.09 -55.29
CA GLY A 4 13.74 -20.75 -54.38
C GLY A 4 14.23 -19.71 -53.37
N GLY A 5 13.66 -18.52 -53.42
CA GLY A 5 13.88 -17.48 -52.42
C GLY A 5 12.98 -17.76 -51.18
N LEU A 6 13.60 -17.94 -50.04
CA LEU A 6 12.95 -18.05 -48.75
C LEU A 6 12.59 -16.64 -48.25
N LEU A 7 11.29 -16.34 -48.24
CA LEU A 7 10.77 -15.08 -47.71
C LEU A 7 10.71 -15.20 -46.17
N LEU A 8 11.59 -14.54 -45.48
CA LEU A 8 11.59 -14.44 -44.02
C LEU A 8 10.53 -13.38 -43.65
N ILE A 9 9.36 -13.81 -43.22
CA ILE A 9 8.33 -12.93 -42.64
C ILE A 9 8.74 -12.64 -41.20
N VAL A 10 9.31 -11.44 -40.98
CA VAL A 10 9.52 -10.90 -39.62
C VAL A 10 8.16 -10.41 -39.12
N ILE A 11 7.53 -11.18 -38.24
CA ILE A 11 6.35 -10.73 -37.49
C ILE A 11 6.88 -9.80 -36.40
N LEU A 12 6.83 -8.50 -36.66
CA LEU A 12 6.92 -7.47 -35.62
C LEU A 12 5.63 -7.55 -34.78
N LEU A 13 5.69 -8.30 -33.68
CA LEU A 13 4.71 -8.17 -32.61
C LEU A 13 4.85 -6.78 -32.02
N ALA A 14 3.95 -5.88 -32.43
CA ALA A 14 3.75 -4.60 -31.77
C ALA A 14 3.24 -4.90 -30.35
N LEU A 15 4.13 -4.95 -29.38
CA LEU A 15 3.79 -4.80 -27.96
C LEU A 15 3.31 -3.37 -27.77
N GLY A 16 2.03 -3.17 -27.99
CA GLY A 16 1.30 -1.95 -27.63
C GLY A 16 1.19 -1.83 -26.12
N PRO A 17 0.81 -0.67 -25.59
CA PRO A 17 0.96 -0.29 -24.19
C PRO A 17 -0.02 -1.07 -23.29
N ALA A 18 0.45 -2.11 -22.64
CA ALA A 18 -0.28 -2.86 -21.62
C ALA A 18 0.10 -2.42 -20.18
N ILE A 19 0.48 -1.14 -19.99
CA ILE A 19 1.13 -0.69 -18.72
C ILE A 19 0.22 0.21 -17.87
N ALA A 20 -1.02 0.44 -18.21
CA ALA A 20 -1.86 1.38 -17.42
C ALA A 20 -3.01 0.68 -16.69
N LEU A 21 -2.78 -0.40 -15.91
CA LEU A 21 -3.95 -1.20 -15.51
C LEU A 21 -3.97 -1.81 -14.10
N ALA A 22 -2.92 -1.72 -13.27
CA ALA A 22 -2.97 -2.47 -12.02
C ALA A 22 -3.86 -1.80 -10.96
N ALA A 23 -3.66 -0.52 -10.66
CA ALA A 23 -4.48 0.20 -9.67
C ALA A 23 -5.89 0.51 -10.22
N ASN A 24 -6.01 0.92 -11.48
CA ASN A 24 -7.32 1.10 -12.13
C ASN A 24 -8.11 -0.21 -12.29
N SER A 25 -7.43 -1.36 -12.37
CA SER A 25 -8.11 -2.67 -12.43
C SER A 25 -8.85 -3.01 -11.14
N ALA A 26 -8.31 -2.64 -9.96
CA ALA A 26 -8.98 -2.83 -8.68
C ALA A 26 -10.24 -1.95 -8.57
N VAL A 27 -10.14 -0.66 -8.93
CA VAL A 27 -11.29 0.25 -8.97
C VAL A 27 -12.37 -0.28 -9.92
N ASN A 28 -12.01 -0.64 -11.15
CA ASN A 28 -12.95 -1.17 -12.12
C ASN A 28 -13.63 -2.47 -11.65
N ALA A 29 -12.91 -3.33 -10.93
CA ALA A 29 -13.49 -4.57 -10.39
C ALA A 29 -14.48 -4.26 -9.25
N ILE A 30 -14.17 -3.34 -8.36
CA ILE A 30 -15.07 -2.89 -7.29
C ILE A 30 -16.34 -2.27 -7.88
N GLU A 31 -16.19 -1.42 -8.88
CA GLU A 31 -17.29 -0.66 -9.50
C GLU A 31 -18.04 -1.44 -10.60
N SER A 32 -17.77 -2.75 -10.77
CA SER A 32 -18.34 -3.54 -11.86
C SER A 32 -19.82 -3.91 -11.67
N HIS A 33 -20.32 -3.88 -10.43
CA HIS A 33 -21.70 -4.17 -10.06
C HIS A 33 -22.27 -3.06 -9.18
N LYS A 34 -23.62 -2.97 -9.05
CA LYS A 34 -24.24 -1.98 -8.16
C LYS A 34 -23.89 -2.24 -6.71
N HIS A 35 -23.62 -1.15 -5.99
CA HIS A 35 -23.47 -1.11 -4.57
C HIS A 35 -24.84 -0.93 -3.92
N LEU A 36 -25.28 -1.94 -3.18
CA LEU A 36 -26.61 -1.95 -2.57
C LEU A 36 -26.68 -1.16 -1.28
N GLY A 37 -25.52 -0.77 -0.74
CA GLY A 37 -25.37 0.01 0.50
C GLY A 37 -25.18 -0.86 1.74
N VAL A 38 -24.49 -0.29 2.72
CA VAL A 38 -24.10 -0.95 3.99
C VAL A 38 -25.30 -1.54 4.73
N ALA A 39 -26.47 -0.87 4.68
CA ALA A 39 -27.69 -1.34 5.27
C ALA A 39 -28.18 -2.70 4.71
N SER A 40 -27.70 -3.12 3.55
CA SER A 40 -28.01 -4.43 2.97
C SER A 40 -27.23 -5.57 3.66
N CYS A 41 -26.13 -5.27 4.34
CA CYS A 41 -25.30 -6.23 5.07
C CYS A 41 -25.58 -6.25 6.57
N SER A 42 -26.22 -5.20 7.14
CA SER A 42 -26.31 -4.91 8.58
C SER A 42 -27.39 -5.67 9.35
N ASN A 43 -28.10 -6.62 8.71
CA ASN A 43 -29.14 -7.40 9.41
C ASN A 43 -28.48 -8.28 10.50
N SER A 44 -29.13 -8.39 11.67
CA SER A 44 -28.64 -9.12 12.85
C SER A 44 -28.47 -10.64 12.64
N VAL A 45 -29.08 -11.21 11.63
CA VAL A 45 -28.89 -12.61 11.22
C VAL A 45 -27.85 -12.76 10.12
N CYS A 46 -27.28 -11.64 9.64
CA CYS A 46 -26.22 -11.59 8.62
C CYS A 46 -24.93 -11.09 9.28
N HIS A 47 -24.59 -9.80 9.09
CA HIS A 47 -23.34 -9.22 9.61
C HIS A 47 -23.54 -8.18 10.72
N GLY A 48 -24.81 -7.96 11.14
CA GLY A 48 -25.17 -6.92 12.13
C GLY A 48 -25.51 -7.47 13.52
N ALA A 49 -25.05 -8.68 13.88
CA ALA A 49 -25.23 -9.19 15.23
C ALA A 49 -24.47 -8.32 16.24
N SER A 50 -25.06 -8.12 17.44
CA SER A 50 -24.43 -7.36 18.52
C SER A 50 -23.22 -8.08 19.16
N GLN A 51 -23.12 -9.39 18.97
CA GLN A 51 -22.03 -10.24 19.45
C GLN A 51 -21.70 -11.29 18.41
N ALA A 52 -20.43 -11.69 18.35
CA ALA A 52 -19.98 -12.75 17.45
C ALA A 52 -20.73 -14.08 17.69
N PHE A 53 -21.15 -14.74 16.63
CA PHE A 53 -21.78 -16.05 16.70
C PHE A 53 -20.72 -17.11 17.07
N ARG A 54 -21.03 -17.90 18.10
CA ARG A 54 -20.05 -18.87 18.65
C ARG A 54 -19.83 -20.09 17.75
N ASP A 55 -20.91 -20.54 17.09
CA ASP A 55 -20.91 -21.76 16.28
C ASP A 55 -20.85 -21.50 14.78
N SER A 56 -20.44 -20.30 14.37
CA SER A 56 -20.29 -19.90 12.98
C SER A 56 -18.82 -19.71 12.62
N SER A 57 -18.46 -20.09 11.39
CA SER A 57 -17.16 -19.77 10.80
C SER A 57 -17.04 -18.30 10.38
N ILE A 58 -18.16 -17.58 10.37
CA ILE A 58 -18.27 -16.14 10.15
C ILE A 58 -18.83 -15.55 11.45
N GLN A 59 -18.25 -14.46 11.92
CA GLN A 59 -18.64 -13.88 13.23
C GLN A 59 -20.02 -13.24 13.21
N GLN A 60 -20.46 -12.77 12.07
CA GLN A 60 -21.77 -12.13 11.82
C GLN A 60 -22.00 -10.84 12.62
N ASN A 61 -20.92 -10.24 13.13
CA ASN A 61 -20.91 -8.93 13.79
C ASN A 61 -19.96 -7.92 13.11
N GLU A 62 -19.55 -8.21 11.89
CA GLU A 62 -18.58 -7.43 11.12
C GLU A 62 -19.04 -5.98 10.91
N PHE A 63 -20.36 -5.77 10.66
CA PHE A 63 -20.94 -4.43 10.56
C PHE A 63 -20.81 -3.65 11.88
N ALA A 64 -21.07 -4.29 13.03
CA ALA A 64 -20.98 -3.62 14.33
C ALA A 64 -19.53 -3.21 14.62
N ILE A 65 -18.56 -4.06 14.33
CA ILE A 65 -17.13 -3.75 14.49
C ILE A 65 -16.72 -2.60 13.55
N TRP A 66 -17.09 -2.66 12.27
CA TRP A 66 -16.80 -1.62 11.31
C TRP A 66 -17.40 -0.27 11.74
N GLN A 67 -18.67 -0.26 12.13
CA GLN A 67 -19.36 0.98 12.52
C GLN A 67 -18.76 1.63 13.78
N GLU A 68 -18.35 0.83 14.76
CA GLU A 68 -17.86 1.32 16.05
C GLU A 68 -16.37 1.68 16.01
N PHE A 69 -15.54 0.82 15.43
CA PHE A 69 -14.08 0.90 15.57
C PHE A 69 -13.34 1.28 14.29
N ASP A 70 -13.89 1.00 13.10
CA ASP A 70 -13.17 1.25 11.85
C ASP A 70 -13.30 2.72 11.41
N PRO A 71 -12.17 3.46 11.25
CA PRO A 71 -12.21 4.84 10.75
C PRO A 71 -12.88 5.01 9.39
N HIS A 72 -12.92 3.98 8.56
CA HIS A 72 -13.58 3.99 7.26
C HIS A 72 -15.08 4.32 7.37
N ALA A 73 -15.76 3.84 8.40
CA ALA A 73 -17.17 4.17 8.68
C ALA A 73 -17.41 5.66 8.94
N LYS A 74 -16.38 6.39 9.35
CA LYS A 74 -16.44 7.82 9.71
C LYS A 74 -15.76 8.71 8.67
N ALA A 75 -15.26 8.12 7.58
CA ALA A 75 -14.46 8.84 6.60
C ALA A 75 -15.23 10.01 5.95
N TRP A 76 -16.48 9.81 5.56
CA TRP A 76 -17.33 10.87 5.02
C TRP A 76 -17.61 11.97 6.05
N GLN A 77 -17.86 11.60 7.31
CA GLN A 77 -18.15 12.55 8.40
C GLN A 77 -16.96 13.49 8.64
N THR A 78 -15.72 13.01 8.42
CA THR A 78 -14.50 13.82 8.52
C THR A 78 -14.54 15.02 7.56
N LEU A 79 -15.19 14.91 6.42
CA LEU A 79 -15.35 16.00 5.45
C LEU A 79 -16.20 17.17 6.00
N GLY A 80 -17.06 16.92 6.97
CA GLY A 80 -17.82 17.96 7.68
C GLY A 80 -17.01 18.77 8.70
N SER A 81 -15.77 18.38 9.00
CA SER A 81 -14.92 19.06 9.99
C SER A 81 -14.47 20.46 9.55
N ASP A 82 -14.12 21.31 10.53
CA ASP A 82 -13.58 22.64 10.24
C ASP A 82 -12.25 22.58 9.47
N ALA A 83 -11.43 21.56 9.73
CA ALA A 83 -10.19 21.31 9.00
C ALA A 83 -10.47 21.03 7.52
N SER A 84 -11.39 20.11 7.20
CA SER A 84 -11.77 19.80 5.82
C SER A 84 -12.38 21.01 5.10
N LYS A 85 -13.24 21.77 5.76
CA LYS A 85 -13.78 23.03 5.23
C LYS A 85 -12.70 24.07 4.97
N ALA A 86 -11.67 24.14 5.84
CA ALA A 86 -10.54 25.06 5.63
C ALA A 86 -9.70 24.65 4.42
N ILE A 87 -9.44 23.35 4.23
CA ILE A 87 -8.78 22.81 3.05
C ILE A 87 -9.57 23.14 1.79
N ALA A 88 -10.87 22.88 1.79
CA ALA A 88 -11.75 23.17 0.64
C ALA A 88 -11.72 24.65 0.25
N ARG A 89 -11.78 25.59 1.24
CA ARG A 89 -11.66 27.03 0.99
C ARG A 89 -10.31 27.41 0.35
N LYS A 90 -9.18 26.85 0.85
CA LYS A 90 -7.85 27.12 0.29
C LYS A 90 -7.69 26.57 -1.14
N LEU A 91 -8.36 25.47 -1.44
CA LEU A 91 -8.35 24.87 -2.78
C LEU A 91 -9.30 25.57 -3.75
N GLY A 92 -10.24 26.39 -3.25
CA GLY A 92 -11.28 27.03 -4.06
C GLY A 92 -12.35 26.04 -4.53
N ILE A 93 -12.55 24.92 -3.81
CA ILE A 93 -13.63 23.96 -4.04
C ILE A 93 -14.80 24.26 -3.08
N GLY A 94 -16.00 23.83 -3.44
CA GLY A 94 -17.20 24.02 -2.63
C GLY A 94 -17.23 23.14 -1.38
N ASP A 95 -18.38 22.51 -1.11
CA ASP A 95 -18.55 21.59 0.01
C ASP A 95 -17.65 20.35 -0.16
N PRO A 96 -16.72 20.08 0.75
CA PRO A 96 -15.88 18.87 0.66
C PRO A 96 -16.69 17.58 0.73
N ALA A 97 -17.85 17.57 1.40
CA ALA A 97 -18.72 16.40 1.48
C ALA A 97 -19.49 16.10 0.16
N ALA A 98 -19.38 16.98 -0.83
CA ALA A 98 -19.93 16.80 -2.18
C ALA A 98 -18.84 16.82 -3.27
N ALA A 99 -17.60 17.18 -2.93
CA ALA A 99 -16.52 17.32 -3.90
C ALA A 99 -15.90 15.96 -4.24
N LYS A 100 -15.96 15.56 -5.52
CA LYS A 100 -15.42 14.27 -6.00
C LYS A 100 -13.99 14.02 -5.54
N VAL A 101 -13.11 15.02 -5.58
CA VAL A 101 -11.70 14.90 -5.16
C VAL A 101 -11.53 14.47 -3.69
N CYS A 102 -12.54 14.76 -2.85
CA CYS A 102 -12.57 14.31 -1.46
C CYS A 102 -13.27 12.94 -1.33
N LEU A 103 -14.44 12.82 -1.98
CA LEU A 103 -15.28 11.63 -1.90
C LEU A 103 -14.59 10.37 -2.40
N ASP A 104 -13.73 10.47 -3.40
CA ASP A 104 -13.02 9.32 -4.00
C ASP A 104 -12.18 8.51 -2.99
N CYS A 105 -11.82 9.11 -1.83
CA CYS A 105 -11.12 8.45 -0.75
C CYS A 105 -11.93 8.42 0.56
N HIS A 106 -12.90 9.32 0.75
CA HIS A 106 -13.65 9.46 1.99
C HIS A 106 -15.07 8.90 1.95
N ALA A 107 -15.48 8.30 0.84
CA ALA A 107 -16.78 7.66 0.69
C ALA A 107 -16.71 6.52 -0.33
N ASP A 108 -17.79 5.75 -0.39
CA ASP A 108 -18.06 4.84 -1.51
C ASP A 108 -18.53 5.67 -2.71
N SER A 109 -17.57 6.23 -3.47
CA SER A 109 -17.81 7.24 -4.51
C SER A 109 -18.21 6.62 -5.86
N ILE A 110 -19.16 5.67 -5.83
CA ILE A 110 -19.71 5.04 -7.03
C ILE A 110 -20.63 5.97 -7.81
N ALA A 111 -20.68 5.82 -9.14
CA ALA A 111 -21.58 6.57 -10.01
C ALA A 111 -23.05 6.38 -9.62
N ASP A 112 -23.89 7.42 -9.78
CA ASP A 112 -25.30 7.41 -9.34
C ASP A 112 -26.09 6.22 -9.91
N GLY A 113 -25.88 5.87 -11.18
CA GLY A 113 -26.54 4.72 -11.83
C GLY A 113 -26.15 3.35 -11.28
N MET A 114 -25.08 3.29 -10.48
CA MET A 114 -24.55 2.09 -9.83
C MET A 114 -24.95 2.01 -8.34
N ARG A 115 -25.79 2.92 -7.85
CA ARG A 115 -26.26 2.95 -6.45
C ARG A 115 -27.58 2.21 -6.33
N GLY A 116 -27.67 1.30 -5.37
CA GLY A 116 -28.91 0.63 -4.98
C GLY A 116 -29.77 1.49 -4.07
N GLU A 117 -30.99 1.03 -3.77
CA GLU A 117 -31.99 1.79 -3.00
C GLU A 117 -31.56 2.11 -1.56
N ARG A 118 -30.69 1.28 -0.97
CA ARG A 118 -30.22 1.45 0.42
C ARG A 118 -28.84 2.10 0.51
N PHE A 119 -28.29 2.47 -0.64
CA PHE A 119 -26.98 3.13 -0.71
C PHE A 119 -27.04 4.53 -0.09
N GLN A 120 -26.08 4.83 0.79
CA GLN A 120 -25.90 6.15 1.38
C GLN A 120 -24.43 6.55 1.32
N LEU A 121 -24.14 7.68 0.67
CA LEU A 121 -22.78 8.22 0.58
C LEU A 121 -22.21 8.55 1.97
N SER A 122 -23.09 8.91 2.91
CA SER A 122 -22.74 9.22 4.29
C SER A 122 -22.27 8.03 5.13
N ASP A 123 -22.42 6.79 4.63
CA ASP A 123 -21.86 5.60 5.29
C ASP A 123 -20.31 5.56 5.21
N GLY A 124 -19.71 6.49 4.45
CA GLY A 124 -18.26 6.56 4.30
C GLY A 124 -17.73 5.48 3.36
N VAL A 125 -16.58 4.88 3.69
CA VAL A 125 -16.01 3.75 2.95
C VAL A 125 -16.62 2.47 3.49
N GLY A 126 -17.69 2.01 2.84
CA GLY A 126 -18.54 0.91 3.29
C GLY A 126 -18.03 -0.47 2.87
N CYS A 127 -18.85 -1.50 3.13
CA CYS A 127 -18.51 -2.89 2.88
C CYS A 127 -18.14 -3.14 1.40
N GLU A 128 -18.93 -2.58 0.48
CA GLU A 128 -18.79 -2.79 -0.95
C GLU A 128 -17.61 -2.03 -1.57
N SER A 129 -17.09 -1.00 -0.89
CA SER A 129 -15.83 -0.34 -1.27
C SER A 129 -14.62 -1.29 -1.19
N CYS A 130 -14.74 -2.37 -0.38
CA CYS A 130 -13.70 -3.39 -0.26
C CYS A 130 -14.10 -4.72 -0.88
N HIS A 131 -15.37 -5.13 -0.73
CA HIS A 131 -15.86 -6.43 -1.18
C HIS A 131 -16.43 -6.42 -2.61
N GLY A 132 -16.51 -5.25 -3.25
CA GLY A 132 -17.14 -5.06 -4.57
C GLY A 132 -18.64 -4.94 -4.49
N GLY A 133 -19.26 -4.33 -5.51
CA GLY A 133 -20.71 -4.16 -5.60
C GLY A 133 -21.45 -5.48 -5.45
N SER A 134 -22.40 -5.52 -4.53
CA SER A 134 -23.00 -6.77 -4.05
C SER A 134 -24.23 -7.26 -4.84
N GLU A 135 -24.66 -6.50 -5.86
CA GLU A 135 -25.86 -6.84 -6.66
C GLU A 135 -25.89 -8.29 -7.12
N SER A 136 -24.76 -8.83 -7.58
CA SER A 136 -24.72 -10.17 -8.19
C SER A 136 -24.44 -11.30 -7.19
N TRP A 137 -23.93 -11.01 -6.01
CA TRP A 137 -23.51 -12.05 -5.06
C TRP A 137 -24.22 -11.99 -3.71
N LEU A 138 -24.88 -10.88 -3.32
CA LEU A 138 -25.46 -10.69 -1.99
C LEU A 138 -26.38 -11.85 -1.57
N ASN A 139 -27.31 -12.25 -2.41
CA ASN A 139 -28.24 -13.33 -2.07
C ASN A 139 -27.56 -14.70 -2.11
N ALA A 140 -26.75 -14.94 -3.12
CA ALA A 140 -26.14 -16.26 -3.37
C ALA A 140 -25.05 -16.61 -2.33
N HIS A 141 -24.31 -15.63 -1.77
CA HIS A 141 -23.15 -15.92 -0.91
C HIS A 141 -23.52 -16.61 0.42
N ALA A 142 -24.77 -16.51 0.84
CA ALA A 142 -25.29 -17.14 2.07
C ALA A 142 -25.97 -18.50 1.80
N ASP A 143 -26.10 -18.94 0.55
CA ASP A 143 -26.75 -20.20 0.19
C ASP A 143 -25.92 -21.40 0.66
N LYS A 144 -26.63 -22.47 1.05
CA LYS A 144 -25.99 -23.70 1.50
C LYS A 144 -25.16 -24.34 0.38
N GLY A 145 -23.88 -24.54 0.65
CA GLY A 145 -22.94 -25.18 -0.28
C GLY A 145 -22.20 -24.23 -1.22
N VAL A 146 -22.51 -22.94 -1.21
CA VAL A 146 -21.76 -21.94 -1.95
C VAL A 146 -20.39 -21.77 -1.32
N THR A 147 -19.36 -21.77 -2.14
CA THR A 147 -17.97 -21.62 -1.72
C THR A 147 -17.49 -20.17 -1.93
N HIS A 148 -16.40 -19.79 -1.24
CA HIS A 148 -15.76 -18.52 -1.49
C HIS A 148 -15.36 -18.33 -2.97
N LYS A 149 -14.89 -19.41 -3.62
CA LYS A 149 -14.57 -19.38 -5.05
C LYS A 149 -15.77 -19.05 -5.93
N ASP A 150 -16.95 -19.49 -5.54
CA ASP A 150 -18.19 -19.16 -6.28
C ASP A 150 -18.57 -17.70 -6.07
N ASN A 151 -18.38 -17.16 -4.86
CA ASN A 151 -18.58 -15.74 -4.59
C ASN A 151 -17.65 -14.84 -5.40
N LEU A 152 -16.38 -15.22 -5.54
CA LEU A 152 -15.44 -14.51 -6.42
C LEU A 152 -15.89 -14.52 -7.89
N LYS A 153 -16.41 -15.64 -8.39
CA LYS A 153 -16.97 -15.73 -9.76
C LYS A 153 -18.20 -14.83 -9.95
N ASN A 154 -18.96 -14.63 -8.87
CA ASN A 154 -20.14 -13.77 -8.87
C ASN A 154 -19.81 -12.28 -8.68
N GLY A 155 -18.52 -11.91 -8.62
CA GLY A 155 -18.08 -10.52 -8.57
C GLY A 155 -17.64 -10.02 -7.19
N MET A 156 -17.59 -10.87 -6.15
CA MET A 156 -16.99 -10.50 -4.87
C MET A 156 -15.48 -10.27 -5.07
N TYR A 157 -14.97 -9.15 -4.55
CA TYR A 157 -13.56 -8.81 -4.68
C TYR A 157 -12.68 -9.65 -3.74
N PRO A 158 -11.53 -10.17 -4.20
CA PRO A 158 -10.71 -11.12 -3.45
C PRO A 158 -9.79 -10.45 -2.41
N THR A 159 -10.38 -9.84 -1.38
CA THR A 159 -9.64 -9.16 -0.29
C THR A 159 -8.77 -10.10 0.55
N ASP A 160 -9.01 -11.40 0.49
CA ASP A 160 -8.18 -12.43 1.11
C ASP A 160 -6.86 -12.69 0.38
N GLN A 161 -6.73 -12.25 -0.87
CA GLN A 161 -5.52 -12.36 -1.67
C GLN A 161 -4.63 -11.12 -1.46
N PRO A 162 -3.37 -11.27 -0.97
CA PRO A 162 -2.53 -10.13 -0.60
C PRO A 162 -2.31 -9.11 -1.72
N ILE A 163 -2.07 -9.56 -2.96
CA ILE A 163 -1.84 -8.65 -4.10
C ILE A 163 -3.11 -7.86 -4.43
N ALA A 164 -4.27 -8.53 -4.46
CA ALA A 164 -5.54 -7.87 -4.74
C ALA A 164 -5.88 -6.86 -3.64
N ARG A 165 -5.75 -7.27 -2.36
CA ARG A 165 -5.97 -6.37 -1.23
C ARG A 165 -5.03 -5.17 -1.25
N ALA A 166 -3.74 -5.36 -1.51
CA ALA A 166 -2.79 -4.26 -1.63
C ALA A 166 -3.19 -3.28 -2.73
N ARG A 167 -3.52 -3.78 -3.92
CA ARG A 167 -3.97 -2.95 -5.04
C ARG A 167 -5.21 -2.14 -4.70
N LEU A 168 -6.15 -2.73 -3.96
CA LEU A 168 -7.36 -2.03 -3.52
C LEU A 168 -7.04 -0.93 -2.49
N CYS A 169 -6.39 -1.28 -1.38
CA CYS A 169 -6.10 -0.33 -0.30
C CYS A 169 -5.30 0.89 -0.78
N LEU A 170 -4.33 0.64 -1.65
CA LEU A 170 -3.44 1.68 -2.16
C LEU A 170 -4.11 2.62 -3.18
N THR A 171 -5.31 2.30 -3.69
CA THR A 171 -6.06 3.25 -4.53
C THR A 171 -6.40 4.55 -3.80
N CYS A 172 -6.58 4.50 -2.49
CA CYS A 172 -6.85 5.64 -1.62
C CYS A 172 -5.63 6.00 -0.76
N HIS A 173 -4.97 5.00 -0.17
CA HIS A 173 -3.86 5.23 0.79
C HIS A 173 -2.52 5.62 0.14
N MET A 174 -2.41 5.57 -1.17
CA MET A 174 -1.30 6.12 -1.95
C MET A 174 -1.82 6.97 -3.11
N GLY A 175 -2.93 6.55 -3.70
CA GLY A 175 -3.59 7.20 -4.82
C GLY A 175 -3.36 6.50 -6.16
N THR A 176 -4.16 6.93 -7.12
CA THR A 176 -4.08 6.58 -8.54
C THR A 176 -4.02 7.85 -9.37
N ALA A 177 -3.89 7.73 -10.69
CA ALA A 177 -3.91 8.89 -11.59
C ALA A 177 -5.14 9.81 -11.41
N ASP A 178 -6.29 9.24 -11.06
CA ASP A 178 -7.55 9.97 -10.88
C ASP A 178 -7.86 10.29 -9.41
N ARG A 179 -7.13 9.72 -8.44
CA ARG A 179 -7.37 9.81 -6.98
C ARG A 179 -6.06 10.12 -6.27
N MET A 180 -5.51 11.31 -6.45
CA MET A 180 -4.18 11.65 -5.96
C MET A 180 -4.22 12.85 -5.00
N ILE A 181 -3.58 12.69 -3.84
CA ILE A 181 -3.30 13.80 -2.93
C ILE A 181 -2.06 14.53 -3.45
N THR A 182 -2.27 15.60 -4.20
CA THR A 182 -1.20 16.42 -4.78
C THR A 182 -0.51 17.28 -3.71
N HIS A 183 0.67 17.78 -4.01
CA HIS A 183 1.38 18.74 -3.16
C HIS A 183 0.53 20.00 -2.87
N ARG A 184 -0.33 20.43 -3.82
CA ARG A 184 -1.28 21.51 -3.62
C ARG A 184 -2.32 21.19 -2.55
N ILE A 185 -2.85 19.96 -2.54
CA ILE A 185 -3.83 19.50 -1.55
C ILE A 185 -3.17 19.39 -0.16
N MET A 186 -1.94 18.87 -0.09
CA MET A 186 -1.14 18.87 1.15
C MET A 186 -0.84 20.29 1.64
N GLY A 187 -0.45 21.19 0.76
CA GLY A 187 -0.23 22.61 1.06
C GLY A 187 -1.50 23.35 1.54
N ALA A 188 -2.68 22.86 1.18
CA ALA A 188 -3.95 23.34 1.74
C ALA A 188 -4.20 22.85 3.17
N GLY A 189 -3.52 21.80 3.63
CA GLY A 189 -3.58 21.28 5.00
C GLY A 189 -3.98 19.79 5.12
N HIS A 190 -4.12 19.07 3.99
CA HIS A 190 -4.35 17.63 4.05
C HIS A 190 -3.08 16.90 4.55
N PRO A 191 -3.18 15.95 5.48
CA PRO A 191 -2.04 15.18 5.93
C PRO A 191 -1.35 14.43 4.78
N ARG A 192 -0.05 14.19 4.92
CA ARG A 192 0.66 13.27 4.05
C ARG A 192 0.09 11.86 4.21
N LEU A 193 -0.03 11.13 3.11
CA LEU A 193 -0.40 9.72 3.17
C LEU A 193 0.80 8.90 3.65
N SER A 194 0.57 8.07 4.66
CA SER A 194 1.51 7.07 5.15
C SER A 194 0.73 5.77 5.37
N PHE A 195 1.15 4.70 4.75
CA PHE A 195 0.42 3.44 4.79
C PHE A 195 1.38 2.26 4.61
N GLU A 196 1.05 1.17 5.30
CA GLU A 196 1.67 -0.13 5.12
C GLU A 196 0.61 -1.22 5.36
N LEU A 197 0.56 -2.21 4.47
CA LEU A 197 -0.58 -3.12 4.37
C LEU A 197 -0.80 -3.98 5.61
N ASP A 198 0.26 -4.57 6.18
CA ASP A 198 0.15 -5.47 7.34
C ASP A 198 -0.25 -4.70 8.60
N THR A 199 0.51 -3.66 8.94
CA THR A 199 0.25 -2.83 10.13
C THR A 199 -1.17 -2.28 10.13
N PHE A 200 -1.62 -1.67 9.02
CA PHE A 200 -2.93 -1.05 8.96
C PHE A 200 -4.07 -2.07 8.89
N THR A 201 -3.86 -3.25 8.33
CA THR A 201 -4.85 -4.34 8.34
C THR A 201 -5.18 -4.78 9.78
N TRP A 202 -4.20 -4.74 10.69
CA TRP A 202 -4.37 -5.20 12.07
C TRP A 202 -4.89 -4.14 13.04
N LEU A 203 -4.96 -2.88 12.65
CA LEU A 203 -5.45 -1.84 13.56
C LEU A 203 -6.93 -2.02 13.92
N HIS A 204 -7.76 -2.39 12.95
CA HIS A 204 -9.22 -2.53 13.15
C HIS A 204 -9.79 -3.73 12.36
N PRO A 205 -9.35 -4.97 12.65
CA PRO A 205 -9.84 -6.13 11.92
C PRO A 205 -11.30 -6.43 12.30
N HIS A 206 -12.17 -6.56 11.32
CA HIS A 206 -13.56 -6.99 11.49
C HIS A 206 -13.75 -8.48 11.19
N TYR A 207 -12.69 -9.24 11.17
CA TYR A 207 -12.67 -10.70 10.96
C TYR A 207 -11.67 -11.35 11.91
N LYS A 208 -11.82 -12.66 12.07
CA LYS A 208 -10.93 -13.45 12.92
C LYS A 208 -10.19 -14.49 12.07
N ILE A 209 -8.89 -14.57 12.25
CA ILE A 209 -8.07 -15.63 11.67
C ILE A 209 -8.02 -16.76 12.67
N ASP A 210 -8.83 -17.78 12.43
CA ASP A 210 -8.90 -19.01 13.20
C ASP A 210 -8.68 -20.23 12.28
N GLU A 211 -8.74 -21.44 12.83
CA GLU A 211 -8.59 -22.65 12.03
C GLU A 211 -9.60 -22.76 10.88
N SER A 212 -10.83 -22.24 11.04
CA SER A 212 -11.83 -22.25 9.98
C SER A 212 -11.42 -21.31 8.85
N TRP A 213 -10.91 -20.13 9.20
CA TRP A 213 -10.37 -19.18 8.22
C TRP A 213 -9.20 -19.80 7.45
N THR A 214 -8.22 -20.37 8.19
CA THR A 214 -7.02 -20.99 7.60
C THR A 214 -7.37 -22.13 6.65
N ARG A 215 -8.32 -23.00 7.02
CA ARG A 215 -8.78 -24.09 6.12
C ARG A 215 -9.41 -23.58 4.82
N ARG A 216 -10.08 -22.42 4.83
CA ARG A 216 -10.78 -21.86 3.66
C ARG A 216 -9.90 -20.96 2.80
N LYS A 217 -8.96 -20.25 3.40
CA LYS A 217 -8.21 -19.14 2.80
C LYS A 217 -6.69 -19.37 2.73
N GLY A 218 -6.19 -20.39 3.43
CA GLY A 218 -4.75 -20.61 3.62
C GLY A 218 -4.21 -19.91 4.85
N GLU A 219 -2.93 -20.11 5.13
CA GLU A 219 -2.28 -19.49 6.28
C GLU A 219 -2.05 -17.99 6.08
N TRP A 220 -2.35 -17.24 7.12
CA TRP A 220 -2.02 -15.82 7.19
C TRP A 220 -0.52 -15.66 7.47
N ASN A 221 0.09 -14.68 6.82
CA ASN A 221 1.47 -14.30 7.08
C ASN A 221 1.63 -12.79 6.92
N GLY A 222 1.81 -12.06 8.03
CA GLY A 222 1.92 -10.61 8.04
C GLY A 222 3.13 -10.10 7.25
N VAL A 223 4.26 -10.79 7.34
CA VAL A 223 5.45 -10.41 6.56
C VAL A 223 5.22 -10.54 5.05
N ARG A 224 4.45 -11.55 4.62
CA ARG A 224 4.03 -11.67 3.21
C ARG A 224 3.15 -10.50 2.80
N ASP A 225 2.22 -10.09 3.65
CA ASP A 225 1.33 -8.97 3.36
C ASP A 225 2.12 -7.66 3.31
N TRP A 226 3.00 -7.42 4.27
CA TRP A 226 3.95 -6.32 4.23
C TRP A 226 4.77 -6.33 2.93
N ALA A 227 5.37 -7.46 2.59
CA ALA A 227 6.23 -7.62 1.43
C ALA A 227 5.51 -7.31 0.11
N VAL A 228 4.30 -7.87 -0.06
CA VAL A 228 3.44 -7.61 -1.22
C VAL A 228 3.01 -6.15 -1.25
N GLY A 229 2.61 -5.60 -0.10
CA GLY A 229 2.23 -4.18 0.03
C GLY A 229 3.34 -3.24 -0.43
N GLN A 230 4.60 -3.52 -0.09
CA GLN A 230 5.75 -2.72 -0.53
C GLN A 230 5.93 -2.78 -2.06
N GLY A 231 5.78 -3.97 -2.65
CA GLY A 231 5.90 -4.11 -4.11
C GLY A 231 4.79 -3.38 -4.86
N VAL A 232 3.53 -3.52 -4.44
CA VAL A 232 2.39 -2.83 -5.07
C VAL A 232 2.47 -1.31 -4.86
N ALA A 233 2.93 -0.82 -3.70
CA ALA A 233 3.15 0.61 -3.48
C ALA A 233 4.26 1.15 -4.40
N ALA A 234 5.31 0.37 -4.63
CA ALA A 234 6.35 0.73 -5.60
C ALA A 234 5.82 0.76 -7.05
N GLU A 235 4.95 -0.20 -7.45
CA GLU A 235 4.25 -0.16 -8.75
C GLU A 235 3.44 1.14 -8.88
N ASN A 236 2.59 1.47 -7.90
CA ASN A 236 1.75 2.67 -7.92
C ASN A 236 2.59 3.96 -8.07
N LEU A 237 3.71 4.10 -7.34
CA LEU A 237 4.61 5.24 -7.52
C LEU A 237 5.08 5.35 -8.96
N LEU A 238 5.50 4.24 -9.57
CA LEU A 238 6.05 4.23 -10.93
C LEU A 238 4.98 4.48 -11.98
N GLU A 239 3.75 4.03 -11.76
CA GLU A 239 2.58 4.37 -12.57
C GLU A 239 2.30 5.87 -12.51
N LEU A 240 2.23 6.47 -11.32
CA LEU A 240 2.02 7.92 -11.15
C LEU A 240 3.14 8.74 -11.78
N VAL A 241 4.40 8.32 -11.67
CA VAL A 241 5.54 8.98 -12.34
C VAL A 241 5.40 8.96 -13.86
N THR A 242 4.81 7.92 -14.44
CA THR A 242 4.66 7.76 -15.90
C THR A 242 3.32 8.22 -16.44
N ASP A 243 2.37 8.59 -15.57
CA ASP A 243 1.08 9.14 -15.99
C ASP A 243 1.22 10.60 -16.41
N GLU A 244 0.71 10.93 -17.59
CA GLU A 244 0.87 12.26 -18.18
C GLU A 244 0.00 13.33 -17.50
N LYS A 245 -1.08 12.94 -16.81
CA LYS A 245 -1.95 13.87 -16.08
C LYS A 245 -1.55 14.01 -14.62
N ALA A 246 -1.48 12.90 -13.88
CA ALA A 246 -1.18 12.89 -12.46
C ALA A 246 0.25 13.30 -12.15
N GLY A 247 1.22 12.84 -12.95
CA GLY A 247 2.64 13.20 -12.80
C GLY A 247 2.99 14.64 -13.19
N TRP A 248 2.00 15.46 -13.66
CA TRP A 248 2.26 16.74 -14.34
C TRP A 248 1.38 17.88 -13.86
N GLN A 249 1.09 17.98 -12.60
CA GLN A 249 0.26 19.06 -12.00
C GLN A 249 0.96 20.44 -12.01
N GLY A 250 1.54 20.83 -13.17
CA GLY A 250 2.25 22.09 -13.38
C GLY A 250 3.77 22.02 -13.31
N ILE A 251 4.32 21.08 -12.54
CA ILE A 251 5.76 20.76 -12.46
C ILE A 251 5.92 19.25 -12.65
N PHE A 252 6.95 18.84 -13.33
CA PHE A 252 7.25 17.43 -13.54
C PHE A 252 8.53 17.01 -12.78
N PRO A 253 8.52 15.84 -12.15
CA PRO A 253 7.33 15.12 -11.67
C PRO A 253 6.52 15.95 -10.68
N GLU A 254 5.26 15.59 -10.42
CA GLU A 254 4.45 16.23 -9.40
C GLU A 254 5.16 16.14 -8.04
N LEU A 255 5.14 17.22 -7.26
CA LEU A 255 6.03 17.36 -6.11
C LEU A 255 5.79 16.33 -5.01
N VAL A 256 4.57 15.79 -4.87
CA VAL A 256 4.26 14.74 -3.90
C VAL A 256 4.99 13.42 -4.19
N LEU A 257 5.44 13.21 -5.41
CA LEU A 257 6.18 12.01 -5.81
C LEU A 257 7.65 12.05 -5.36
N PHE A 258 8.13 13.20 -4.90
CA PHE A 258 9.46 13.34 -4.35
C PHE A 258 9.52 13.07 -2.84
N ASP A 259 10.70 12.78 -2.36
CA ASP A 259 11.00 12.82 -0.95
C ASP A 259 10.84 14.24 -0.40
N CYS A 260 9.93 14.38 0.58
CA CYS A 260 9.61 15.68 1.19
C CYS A 260 10.86 16.34 1.80
N HIS A 261 11.73 15.57 2.44
CA HIS A 261 12.95 16.07 3.07
C HIS A 261 14.05 16.42 2.07
N ALA A 262 13.89 16.10 0.79
CA ALA A 262 14.77 16.62 -0.25
C ALA A 262 14.61 18.13 -0.45
N CYS A 263 13.42 18.67 -0.11
CA CYS A 263 13.10 20.11 -0.20
C CYS A 263 12.82 20.73 1.19
N HIS A 264 12.00 20.05 2.03
CA HIS A 264 11.64 20.51 3.37
C HIS A 264 12.67 20.07 4.40
N GLN A 265 13.69 20.89 4.63
CA GLN A 265 14.76 20.60 5.58
C GLN A 265 15.27 21.87 6.25
N LEU A 266 15.87 21.72 7.44
CA LEU A 266 16.46 22.82 8.15
C LEU A 266 17.66 23.37 7.38
N MET A 267 17.66 24.66 7.09
CA MET A 267 18.74 25.36 6.39
C MET A 267 20.07 25.40 7.19
N SER A 268 20.00 25.14 8.49
CA SER A 268 21.14 25.20 9.43
C SER A 268 22.02 23.95 9.44
N GLY A 269 21.62 22.87 8.77
CA GLY A 269 22.33 21.59 8.75
C GLY A 269 22.85 21.21 7.36
N ARG A 270 24.05 20.63 7.27
CA ARG A 270 24.52 19.97 6.04
C ARG A 270 23.87 18.59 5.88
N THR A 271 22.57 18.56 5.52
CA THR A 271 21.80 17.33 5.36
C THR A 271 21.93 16.71 3.96
N TRP A 272 22.66 17.32 3.08
CA TRP A 272 22.74 17.14 1.62
C TRP A 272 23.79 16.14 1.15
N GLY A 273 24.31 15.29 1.99
CA GLY A 273 25.28 14.30 1.55
C GLY A 273 24.68 13.37 0.47
N PRO A 274 25.49 12.86 -0.45
CA PRO A 274 24.99 11.91 -1.44
C PRO A 274 24.50 10.66 -0.77
N ARG A 275 23.35 10.11 -1.25
CA ARG A 275 22.89 8.79 -0.86
C ARG A 275 23.51 7.78 -1.84
N GLN A 276 24.35 6.89 -1.32
CA GLN A 276 25.13 5.98 -2.16
C GLN A 276 24.25 5.02 -2.98
N GLY A 277 23.14 4.58 -2.40
CA GLY A 277 22.20 3.67 -3.07
C GLY A 277 21.58 4.24 -4.33
N THR A 278 21.26 5.54 -4.38
CA THR A 278 20.62 6.18 -5.55
C THR A 278 21.62 6.74 -6.55
N GLY A 279 22.86 6.99 -6.16
CA GLY A 279 23.88 7.60 -7.01
C GLY A 279 23.63 9.07 -7.35
N LEU A 280 22.70 9.75 -6.68
CA LEU A 280 22.45 11.18 -6.82
C LEU A 280 23.44 11.98 -5.98
N GLY A 281 23.90 13.11 -6.54
CA GLY A 281 24.76 14.05 -5.86
C GLY A 281 24.03 14.84 -4.77
N PRO A 282 24.79 15.65 -3.99
CA PRO A 282 24.19 16.53 -3.00
C PRO A 282 23.24 17.54 -3.65
N GLY A 283 22.13 17.82 -2.98
CA GLY A 283 21.14 18.84 -3.41
C GLY A 283 20.25 18.42 -4.60
N VAL A 284 20.41 17.22 -5.15
CA VAL A 284 19.51 16.70 -6.18
C VAL A 284 18.26 16.13 -5.51
N VAL A 285 17.10 16.63 -5.91
CA VAL A 285 15.80 16.13 -5.44
C VAL A 285 15.60 14.71 -5.98
N ARG A 286 15.17 13.80 -5.09
CA ARG A 286 14.92 12.40 -5.44
C ARG A 286 13.47 12.02 -5.25
N LEU A 287 13.03 11.03 -6.01
CA LEU A 287 11.71 10.43 -5.81
C LEU A 287 11.61 9.77 -4.42
N ASN A 288 10.40 9.71 -3.88
CA ASN A 288 10.11 8.96 -2.66
C ASN A 288 10.17 7.46 -2.97
N ASP A 289 11.33 6.87 -2.80
CA ASP A 289 11.60 5.46 -3.11
C ASP A 289 11.52 4.53 -1.89
N ALA A 290 10.92 4.98 -0.78
CA ALA A 290 10.85 4.22 0.46
C ALA A 290 10.33 2.79 0.26
N ASN A 291 9.23 2.62 -0.48
CA ASN A 291 8.66 1.31 -0.76
C ASN A 291 9.55 0.46 -1.70
N ILE A 292 10.24 1.07 -2.65
CA ILE A 292 11.21 0.36 -3.51
C ILE A 292 12.37 -0.18 -2.68
N LEU A 293 12.88 0.60 -1.71
CA LEU A 293 13.92 0.17 -0.79
C LEU A 293 13.45 -1.01 0.08
N MET A 294 12.24 -0.92 0.65
CA MET A 294 11.66 -2.00 1.44
C MET A 294 11.47 -3.27 0.59
N PHE A 295 10.94 -3.15 -0.61
CA PHE A 295 10.78 -4.29 -1.51
C PHE A 295 12.12 -4.96 -1.87
N ARG A 296 13.19 -4.19 -1.98
CA ARG A 296 14.53 -4.75 -2.14
C ARG A 296 14.98 -5.58 -0.93
N HIS A 297 14.64 -5.16 0.29
CA HIS A 297 14.94 -5.95 1.50
C HIS A 297 14.14 -7.24 1.55
N VAL A 298 12.89 -7.22 1.10
CA VAL A 298 12.09 -8.44 0.88
C VAL A 298 12.80 -9.41 -0.04
N LEU A 299 13.37 -8.92 -1.14
CA LEU A 299 14.05 -9.77 -2.12
C LEU A 299 15.38 -10.35 -1.62
N ALA A 300 15.98 -9.80 -0.57
CA ALA A 300 17.26 -10.30 -0.07
C ALA A 300 17.28 -11.80 0.25
N PRO A 301 16.28 -12.38 0.96
CA PRO A 301 16.15 -13.82 1.13
C PRO A 301 15.45 -14.54 -0.03
N VAL A 302 14.62 -13.86 -0.83
CA VAL A 302 13.78 -14.48 -1.87
C VAL A 302 14.58 -14.72 -3.16
N ASP A 303 15.24 -13.69 -3.67
CA ASP A 303 16.13 -13.73 -4.83
C ASP A 303 17.17 -12.59 -4.71
N LYS A 304 18.35 -12.94 -4.22
CA LYS A 304 19.46 -12.00 -4.02
C LYS A 304 19.91 -11.31 -5.32
N ALA A 305 19.82 -12.01 -6.44
CA ALA A 305 20.19 -11.44 -7.74
C ALA A 305 19.14 -10.41 -8.19
N ALA A 306 17.85 -10.70 -7.97
CA ALA A 306 16.77 -9.73 -8.20
C ALA A 306 16.90 -8.50 -7.29
N ALA A 307 17.26 -8.66 -6.02
CA ALA A 307 17.52 -7.54 -5.10
C ALA A 307 18.62 -6.61 -5.63
N SER A 308 19.70 -7.18 -6.18
CA SER A 308 20.80 -6.41 -6.78
C SER A 308 20.35 -5.68 -8.05
N ARG A 309 19.64 -6.37 -8.93
CA ARG A 309 19.09 -5.76 -10.16
C ARG A 309 18.12 -4.63 -9.84
N LEU A 310 17.27 -4.81 -8.81
CA LEU A 310 16.33 -3.77 -8.38
C LEU A 310 17.05 -2.50 -7.92
N LEU A 311 18.14 -2.64 -7.15
CA LEU A 311 18.97 -1.51 -6.72
C LEU A 311 19.58 -0.77 -7.91
N GLU A 312 20.10 -1.49 -8.91
CA GLU A 312 20.64 -0.90 -10.14
C GLU A 312 19.58 -0.14 -10.93
N GLN A 313 18.38 -0.70 -11.05
CA GLN A 313 17.25 -0.06 -11.73
C GLN A 313 16.76 1.17 -10.97
N THR A 314 16.69 1.12 -9.64
CA THR A 314 16.36 2.27 -8.78
C THR A 314 17.37 3.40 -8.99
N ARG A 315 18.64 3.08 -9.00
CA ARG A 315 19.71 4.03 -9.30
C ARG A 315 19.58 4.63 -10.70
N ALA A 316 19.29 3.80 -11.71
CA ALA A 316 19.04 4.25 -13.07
C ALA A 316 17.82 5.18 -13.18
N LEU A 317 16.74 4.89 -12.47
CA LEU A 317 15.56 5.75 -12.39
C LEU A 317 15.92 7.13 -11.81
N HIS A 318 16.58 7.19 -10.66
CA HIS A 318 16.99 8.45 -10.06
C HIS A 318 17.93 9.26 -10.97
N GLN A 319 18.87 8.62 -11.64
CA GLN A 319 19.74 9.29 -12.62
C GLN A 319 18.96 9.79 -13.85
N ALA A 320 17.91 9.08 -14.24
CA ALA A 320 17.07 9.47 -15.37
C ALA A 320 16.26 10.74 -15.07
N THR A 321 15.82 10.97 -13.80
CA THR A 321 15.10 12.19 -13.42
C THR A 321 15.92 13.47 -13.61
N THR A 322 17.24 13.38 -13.66
CA THR A 322 18.14 14.52 -13.92
C THR A 322 18.43 14.75 -15.41
N LYS A 323 17.93 13.89 -16.30
CA LYS A 323 18.21 13.95 -17.73
C LYS A 323 17.04 14.48 -18.54
N SER A 324 15.95 13.73 -18.56
CA SER A 324 14.74 14.11 -19.28
C SER A 324 13.52 13.31 -18.78
N ARG A 325 12.34 13.77 -19.16
CA ARG A 325 11.06 13.08 -18.94
C ARG A 325 11.04 11.70 -19.57
N GLU A 326 11.43 11.61 -20.84
CA GLU A 326 11.44 10.37 -21.63
C GLU A 326 12.38 9.33 -20.99
N ALA A 327 13.55 9.77 -20.53
CA ALA A 327 14.49 8.92 -19.82
C ALA A 327 13.89 8.42 -18.49
N THR A 328 13.20 9.30 -17.75
CA THR A 328 12.52 8.96 -16.51
C THR A 328 11.42 7.93 -16.75
N PHE A 329 10.58 8.13 -17.76
CA PHE A 329 9.51 7.21 -18.13
C PHE A 329 10.05 5.83 -18.54
N ALA A 330 11.09 5.80 -19.34
CA ALA A 330 11.71 4.55 -19.77
C ALA A 330 12.28 3.76 -18.56
N ALA A 331 12.97 4.44 -17.64
CA ALA A 331 13.52 3.83 -16.45
C ALA A 331 12.42 3.36 -15.47
N ALA A 332 11.37 4.17 -15.27
CA ALA A 332 10.25 3.84 -14.42
C ALA A 332 9.47 2.62 -14.94
N ARG A 333 9.16 2.57 -16.23
CA ARG A 333 8.49 1.41 -16.86
C ARG A 333 9.32 0.13 -16.74
N LYS A 334 10.62 0.22 -16.90
CA LYS A 334 11.51 -0.94 -16.75
C LYS A 334 11.51 -1.47 -15.32
N LEU A 335 11.57 -0.57 -14.34
CA LEU A 335 11.53 -0.93 -12.93
C LEU A 335 10.17 -1.49 -12.53
N HIS A 336 9.07 -0.89 -13.00
CA HIS A 336 7.70 -1.37 -12.81
C HIS A 336 7.54 -2.81 -13.30
N ALA A 337 7.89 -3.10 -14.54
CA ALA A 337 7.80 -4.45 -15.10
C ALA A 337 8.64 -5.48 -14.32
N SER A 338 9.77 -5.06 -13.75
CA SER A 338 10.58 -5.93 -12.90
C SER A 338 9.88 -6.24 -11.58
N ILE A 339 9.26 -5.25 -10.92
CA ILE A 339 8.52 -5.43 -9.66
C ILE A 339 7.29 -6.31 -9.90
N GLU A 340 6.49 -5.99 -10.91
CA GLU A 340 5.30 -6.77 -11.31
C GLU A 340 5.63 -8.25 -11.52
N GLY A 341 6.71 -8.54 -12.26
CA GLY A 341 7.16 -9.91 -12.50
C GLY A 341 7.64 -10.65 -11.24
N LEU A 342 8.03 -9.93 -10.18
CA LEU A 342 8.52 -10.51 -8.91
C LEU A 342 7.40 -10.71 -7.89
N LEU A 343 6.29 -9.98 -7.97
CA LEU A 343 5.19 -10.05 -6.99
C LEU A 343 4.63 -11.45 -6.76
N PRO A 344 4.36 -12.29 -7.80
CA PRO A 344 3.86 -13.63 -7.57
C PRO A 344 4.82 -14.51 -6.77
N MET A 345 6.13 -14.38 -6.99
CA MET A 345 7.16 -15.10 -6.25
C MET A 345 7.21 -14.64 -4.78
N VAL A 346 7.16 -13.33 -4.54
CA VAL A 346 7.12 -12.73 -3.21
C VAL A 346 5.86 -13.16 -2.44
N ALA A 347 4.70 -13.18 -3.10
CA ALA A 347 3.44 -13.61 -2.51
C ALA A 347 3.40 -15.11 -2.18
N ALA A 348 4.14 -15.94 -2.91
CA ALA A 348 4.21 -17.38 -2.69
C ALA A 348 5.35 -17.80 -1.74
N PHE A 349 6.25 -16.90 -1.39
CA PHE A 349 7.41 -17.21 -0.58
C PHE A 349 7.03 -17.51 0.88
N ASN A 350 7.72 -18.48 1.48
CA ASN A 350 7.55 -18.82 2.88
C ASN A 350 8.55 -18.04 3.76
N TYR A 351 8.05 -17.03 4.47
CA TYR A 351 8.84 -16.17 5.35
C TYR A 351 9.07 -16.83 6.71
N GLY A 352 10.05 -17.73 6.77
CA GLY A 352 10.51 -18.36 8.02
C GLY A 352 11.64 -17.57 8.71
N PRO A 353 12.11 -18.01 9.87
CA PRO A 353 13.05 -17.29 10.72
C PRO A 353 14.34 -16.81 10.05
N GLU A 354 14.94 -17.63 9.20
CA GLU A 354 16.15 -17.26 8.46
C GLU A 354 15.90 -16.10 7.49
N SER A 355 14.72 -16.07 6.85
CA SER A 355 14.35 -14.98 5.98
C SER A 355 14.01 -13.70 6.75
N LEU A 356 13.38 -13.82 7.93
CA LEU A 356 13.11 -12.70 8.83
C LEU A 356 14.41 -12.04 9.30
N ASP A 357 15.38 -12.85 9.73
CA ASP A 357 16.70 -12.36 10.11
C ASP A 357 17.43 -11.69 8.95
N ALA A 358 17.38 -12.27 7.76
CA ALA A 358 17.99 -11.70 6.55
C ALA A 358 17.37 -10.35 6.18
N ILE A 359 16.05 -10.21 6.28
CA ILE A 359 15.34 -8.93 6.03
C ILE A 359 15.80 -7.88 7.02
N LEU A 360 15.72 -8.15 8.33
CA LEU A 360 16.08 -7.20 9.37
C LEU A 360 17.57 -6.81 9.30
N SER A 361 18.45 -7.76 9.02
CA SER A 361 19.88 -7.52 8.82
C SER A 361 20.14 -6.63 7.59
N SER A 362 19.42 -6.84 6.51
CA SER A 362 19.54 -6.03 5.29
C SER A 362 19.06 -4.59 5.53
N ILE A 363 17.98 -4.41 6.29
CA ILE A 363 17.46 -3.10 6.68
C ILE A 363 18.47 -2.36 7.56
N GLU A 364 19.01 -3.03 8.59
CA GLU A 364 20.01 -2.43 9.49
C GLU A 364 21.28 -2.04 8.75
N ALA A 365 21.78 -2.90 7.87
CA ALA A 365 22.96 -2.61 7.06
C ALA A 365 22.80 -1.36 6.18
N ASP A 366 21.62 -1.11 5.62
CA ASP A 366 21.32 0.11 4.88
C ASP A 366 21.24 1.34 5.80
N ALA A 367 20.64 1.18 6.97
CA ALA A 367 20.64 2.25 7.99
C ALA A 367 22.05 2.65 8.39
N ALA A 368 22.94 1.67 8.61
CA ALA A 368 24.34 1.90 8.95
C ALA A 368 25.09 2.66 7.82
N ARG A 369 24.76 2.39 6.56
CA ARG A 369 25.28 3.12 5.39
C ARG A 369 24.64 4.49 5.19
N GLY A 370 23.58 4.82 5.93
CA GLY A 370 22.88 6.10 5.86
C GLY A 370 21.94 6.21 4.64
N GLU A 371 21.33 5.12 4.22
CA GLU A 371 20.37 5.10 3.11
C GLU A 371 19.02 5.74 3.50
N TYR A 372 18.56 5.58 4.75
CA TYR A 372 17.30 6.19 5.23
C TYR A 372 17.57 7.61 5.71
N ARG A 373 17.46 8.56 4.79
CA ARG A 373 17.73 9.98 5.05
C ARG A 373 16.48 10.84 5.21
N ASP A 374 15.35 10.25 4.99
CA ASP A 374 14.03 10.88 5.01
C ASP A 374 13.11 10.18 6.00
N TYR A 375 12.11 10.92 6.44
CA TYR A 375 11.15 10.45 7.43
C TYR A 375 10.26 9.34 6.87
N ALA A 376 9.85 9.42 5.58
CA ALA A 376 9.03 8.40 4.96
C ALA A 376 9.71 7.03 4.93
N ALA A 377 11.03 7.00 4.61
CA ALA A 377 11.80 5.75 4.69
C ALA A 377 11.91 5.23 6.13
N ALA A 378 12.08 6.12 7.12
CA ALA A 378 12.13 5.72 8.53
C ALA A 378 10.79 5.12 9.00
N GLU A 379 9.65 5.67 8.61
CA GLU A 379 8.33 5.10 8.89
C GLU A 379 8.18 3.70 8.29
N GLN A 380 8.52 3.52 7.02
CA GLN A 380 8.44 2.23 6.35
C GLN A 380 9.37 1.19 7.00
N VAL A 381 10.56 1.59 7.44
CA VAL A 381 11.47 0.73 8.21
C VAL A 381 10.88 0.34 9.56
N ALA A 382 10.26 1.25 10.29
CA ALA A 382 9.66 0.93 11.60
C ALA A 382 8.50 -0.07 11.45
N MET A 383 7.64 0.10 10.44
CA MET A 383 6.56 -0.84 10.14
C MET A 383 7.09 -2.19 9.65
N ALA A 384 8.14 -2.21 8.83
CA ALA A 384 8.84 -3.44 8.45
C ALA A 384 9.39 -4.19 9.67
N ALA A 385 10.04 -3.46 10.58
CA ALA A 385 10.57 -4.03 11.82
C ALA A 385 9.46 -4.60 12.71
N GLN A 386 8.30 -3.96 12.76
CA GLN A 386 7.12 -4.45 13.48
C GLN A 386 6.63 -5.78 12.89
N SER A 387 6.42 -5.86 11.56
CA SER A 387 5.98 -7.09 10.90
C SER A 387 6.96 -8.25 11.15
N VAL A 388 8.28 -7.97 11.14
CA VAL A 388 9.31 -8.97 11.42
C VAL A 388 9.29 -9.40 12.90
N VAL A 389 9.17 -8.47 13.85
CA VAL A 389 9.11 -8.77 15.30
C VAL A 389 7.88 -9.61 15.63
N VAL A 390 6.71 -9.24 15.12
CA VAL A 390 5.47 -10.01 15.31
C VAL A 390 5.60 -11.42 14.72
N ALA A 391 6.26 -11.55 13.58
CA ALA A 391 6.49 -12.87 12.98
C ALA A 391 7.44 -13.75 13.82
N PHE A 392 8.49 -13.19 14.40
CA PHE A 392 9.34 -13.93 15.34
C PHE A 392 8.57 -14.43 16.57
N GLU A 393 7.66 -13.60 17.11
CA GLU A 393 6.82 -13.99 18.25
C GLU A 393 5.86 -15.14 17.87
N ASN A 394 5.21 -15.02 16.70
CA ASN A 394 4.24 -16.03 16.21
C ASN A 394 4.90 -17.38 15.85
N ASP A 395 6.15 -17.38 15.44
CA ASP A 395 6.91 -18.61 15.12
C ASP A 395 7.32 -19.43 16.37
N GLY A 396 7.09 -18.87 17.57
CA GLY A 396 7.36 -19.54 18.85
C GLY A 396 8.85 -19.75 19.17
N LYS A 397 9.75 -19.10 18.41
CA LYS A 397 11.20 -19.21 18.60
C LYS A 397 11.78 -18.18 19.56
N VAL A 398 10.98 -17.25 20.01
CA VAL A 398 11.33 -16.27 21.03
C VAL A 398 10.56 -16.60 22.31
N ASP A 399 11.26 -16.70 23.44
CA ASP A 399 10.62 -16.83 24.74
C ASP A 399 9.96 -15.50 25.19
N ALA A 400 9.24 -15.54 26.30
CA ALA A 400 8.48 -14.39 26.80
C ALA A 400 9.38 -13.18 27.15
N ASP A 401 10.57 -13.42 27.68
CA ASP A 401 11.52 -12.36 28.04
C ASP A 401 12.09 -11.70 26.79
N LYS A 402 12.43 -12.50 25.79
CA LYS A 402 12.91 -12.02 24.48
C LYS A 402 11.82 -11.25 23.73
N ALA A 403 10.57 -11.76 23.74
CA ALA A 403 9.43 -11.04 23.15
C ALA A 403 9.22 -9.69 23.82
N THR A 404 9.28 -9.63 25.16
CA THR A 404 9.18 -8.37 25.92
C THR A 404 10.29 -7.39 25.55
N LEU A 405 11.52 -7.88 25.43
CA LEU A 405 12.66 -7.07 25.00
C LEU A 405 12.46 -6.53 23.58
N LEU A 406 12.06 -7.35 22.63
CA LEU A 406 11.82 -6.95 21.25
C LEU A 406 10.74 -5.87 21.15
N ARG A 407 9.62 -6.03 21.85
CA ARG A 407 8.55 -5.01 21.91
C ARG A 407 9.07 -3.70 22.49
N SER A 408 9.81 -3.74 23.59
CA SER A 408 10.42 -2.53 24.17
C SER A 408 11.38 -1.81 23.20
N ARG A 409 12.15 -2.56 22.41
CA ARG A 409 13.02 -1.97 21.38
C ARG A 409 12.24 -1.42 20.19
N LEU A 410 11.16 -2.08 19.81
CA LEU A 410 10.25 -1.59 18.78
C LEU A 410 9.55 -0.29 19.20
N ASP A 411 9.06 -0.21 20.45
CA ASP A 411 8.46 0.99 21.02
C ASP A 411 9.49 2.16 21.02
N ALA A 412 10.74 1.88 21.36
CA ALA A 412 11.82 2.87 21.31
C ALA A 412 12.11 3.35 19.88
N LEU A 413 12.01 2.46 18.88
CA LEU A 413 12.13 2.81 17.47
C LEU A 413 10.97 3.73 17.03
N TYR A 414 9.72 3.36 17.32
CA TYR A 414 8.55 4.19 17.03
C TYR A 414 8.60 5.55 17.74
N ALA A 415 9.13 5.61 18.94
CA ALA A 415 9.31 6.89 19.66
C ALA A 415 10.20 7.88 18.89
N THR A 416 11.12 7.40 18.04
CA THR A 416 11.98 8.27 17.23
C THR A 416 11.28 8.88 16.01
N ILE A 417 10.12 8.34 15.60
CA ILE A 417 9.34 8.78 14.44
C ILE A 417 7.96 9.33 14.84
N LYS A 418 7.79 9.78 16.07
CA LYS A 418 6.53 10.37 16.56
C LYS A 418 6.19 11.70 15.91
N ASN A 419 7.21 12.47 15.54
CA ASN A 419 7.05 13.82 15.03
C ASN A 419 8.07 14.08 13.93
N GLU A 420 7.57 14.35 12.73
CA GLU A 420 8.36 14.60 11.52
C GLU A 420 9.26 15.84 11.68
N ASP A 421 8.76 16.94 12.28
CA ASP A 421 9.51 18.20 12.44
C ASP A 421 10.72 18.07 13.36
N SER A 422 10.69 17.14 14.32
CA SER A 422 11.76 16.87 15.28
C SER A 422 12.54 15.59 15.03
N TRP A 423 12.27 14.93 13.89
CA TRP A 423 12.91 13.67 13.55
C TRP A 423 14.44 13.77 13.47
N SER A 424 15.11 12.76 14.03
CA SER A 424 16.57 12.66 14.00
C SER A 424 17.00 11.31 13.44
N ARG A 425 17.62 11.34 12.28
CA ARG A 425 18.19 10.17 11.63
C ARG A 425 19.14 9.38 12.55
N GLU A 426 19.93 10.07 13.34
CA GLU A 426 20.89 9.45 14.23
C GLU A 426 20.22 8.68 15.37
N LYS A 427 19.20 9.28 16.00
CA LYS A 427 18.38 8.61 17.02
C LYS A 427 17.66 7.40 16.44
N PHE A 428 17.08 7.53 15.25
CA PHE A 428 16.41 6.45 14.55
C PHE A 428 17.38 5.29 14.27
N ARG A 429 18.53 5.57 13.67
CA ARG A 429 19.57 4.55 13.39
C ARG A 429 20.02 3.81 14.65
N SER A 430 20.24 4.54 15.74
CA SER A 430 20.65 3.94 17.02
C SER A 430 19.57 3.04 17.61
N ALA A 431 18.29 3.42 17.52
CA ALA A 431 17.19 2.61 17.99
C ALA A 431 17.01 1.34 17.13
N LEU A 432 17.15 1.45 15.80
CA LEU A 432 17.08 0.32 14.90
C LEU A 432 18.22 -0.69 15.13
N ALA A 433 19.45 -0.20 15.33
CA ALA A 433 20.59 -1.06 15.67
C ALA A 433 20.37 -1.79 17.01
N ALA A 434 19.79 -1.12 18.01
CA ALA A 434 19.45 -1.74 19.30
C ALA A 434 18.35 -2.80 19.15
N LEU A 435 17.37 -2.59 18.28
CA LEU A 435 16.35 -3.62 17.94
C LEU A 435 17.01 -4.82 17.24
N ARG A 436 17.85 -4.57 16.23
CA ARG A 436 18.56 -5.64 15.52
C ARG A 436 19.43 -6.50 16.46
N ALA A 437 20.17 -5.86 17.37
CA ALA A 437 20.97 -6.56 18.37
C ALA A 437 20.14 -7.40 19.37
N ALA A 438 18.87 -7.04 19.55
CA ALA A 438 17.93 -7.79 20.37
C ALA A 438 17.23 -8.91 19.60
N ALA A 439 17.24 -8.95 18.26
CA ALA A 439 16.63 -10.01 17.46
C ALA A 439 17.39 -11.34 17.60
N PRO A 440 16.74 -12.49 17.30
CA PRO A 440 17.37 -13.81 17.30
C PRO A 440 18.62 -13.89 16.42
#